data_7f821eeda3ed583cb6bbf93b5779c071
#
_entry.id   7f821eeda3ed583cb6bbf93b5779c071
#
_cell.length_a   1.000
_cell.length_b   1.000
_cell.length_c   1.000
_cell.angle_alpha   90.00
_cell.angle_beta   90.00
_cell.angle_gamma   90.00
#
_symmetry.space_group_name_H-M   'P 1'
#
loop_
_entity.id
_entity.type
_entity.pdbx_description
1 polymer ?
#
loop_
_entity_poly.entity_id
_entity_poly.type
_entity_poly.pdbx_seq_one_letter_code
_entity_poly.pdbx_strand_id
1 'polypeptide(L)'
;MWQKLAYFVEKSDMPYRDEVLHQIRETDEFTYNSKGVLVDSRKKRLMDLNYGRTWNYMLREFFPAVRNASLISVYIEQKPTVVDNQKAEVIVPEEAVTQEPQVEEPAPEPERRNAYLAIKTNMLYDALAVPNIGMEFSLGKRWSIAADWMYAWWNNNHHHNYWRIYGGGISLRKWFGKASKVKPLQGHHLGINAQAFTYDFELGGKGYMAGIPGGKLLDRTSYAVGAEYGYSLPIAKRLNIDFSVVAGYMGGRYYEYEPLDGHYVW
;
A
#
# COMPACT_ATOMS: atom_id res chain seq x y z
N MET A 1 13.17 5.36 13.11
CA MET A 1 13.79 4.06 12.78
C MET A 1 15.14 3.89 13.52
N TRP A 2 16.09 4.79 13.36
CA TRP A 2 17.45 4.70 13.94
C TRP A 2 17.47 4.60 15.47
N GLN A 3 16.63 5.32 16.19
CA GLN A 3 16.55 5.23 17.66
C GLN A 3 16.11 3.84 18.16
N LYS A 4 15.13 3.21 17.47
CA LYS A 4 14.74 1.84 17.81
C LYS A 4 15.84 0.84 17.52
N LEU A 5 16.54 1.02 16.40
CA LEU A 5 17.69 0.17 16.07
C LEU A 5 18.78 0.32 17.12
N ALA A 6 19.12 1.55 17.53
CA ALA A 6 20.10 1.79 18.59
C ALA A 6 19.71 1.09 19.90
N TYR A 7 18.43 1.10 20.27
CA TYR A 7 17.96 0.42 21.46
C TYR A 7 18.19 -1.11 21.41
N PHE A 8 17.92 -1.75 20.26
CA PHE A 8 18.17 -3.19 20.09
C PHE A 8 19.66 -3.50 20.10
N VAL A 9 20.47 -2.67 19.43
CA VAL A 9 21.94 -2.81 19.41
C VAL A 9 22.51 -2.70 20.81
N GLU A 10 22.06 -1.71 21.59
CA GLU A 10 22.54 -1.46 22.96
C GLU A 10 22.26 -2.64 23.92
N LYS A 11 21.12 -3.31 23.74
CA LYS A 11 20.71 -4.45 24.56
C LYS A 11 21.24 -5.82 24.07
N SER A 12 21.97 -5.84 22.99
CA SER A 12 22.47 -7.07 22.39
C SER A 12 23.97 -7.30 22.68
N ASP A 13 24.40 -8.56 22.61
CA ASP A 13 25.80 -8.95 22.66
C ASP A 13 26.42 -9.03 21.26
N MET A 14 25.95 -8.16 20.31
CA MET A 14 26.47 -8.18 18.96
C MET A 14 27.95 -7.76 18.92
N PRO A 15 28.75 -8.36 18.04
CA PRO A 15 30.12 -7.93 17.80
C PRO A 15 30.15 -6.50 17.23
N TYR A 16 31.11 -5.71 17.66
CA TYR A 16 31.32 -4.31 17.24
C TYR A 16 30.15 -3.38 17.60
N ARG A 17 29.43 -3.69 18.69
CA ARG A 17 28.27 -2.94 19.19
C ARG A 17 28.54 -1.45 19.31
N ASP A 18 29.67 -1.08 19.93
CA ASP A 18 29.96 0.34 20.20
C ASP A 18 30.27 1.13 18.93
N GLU A 19 30.88 0.51 17.92
CA GLU A 19 31.08 1.11 16.60
C GLU A 19 29.76 1.36 15.87
N VAL A 20 28.83 0.41 15.97
CA VAL A 20 27.48 0.55 15.39
C VAL A 20 26.70 1.65 16.09
N LEU A 21 26.75 1.71 17.42
CA LEU A 21 26.09 2.77 18.20
C LEU A 21 26.67 4.14 17.87
N HIS A 22 27.99 4.25 17.74
CA HIS A 22 28.66 5.48 17.30
C HIS A 22 28.13 5.92 15.92
N GLN A 23 28.08 5.02 14.94
CA GLN A 23 27.56 5.33 13.61
C GLN A 23 26.08 5.76 13.65
N ILE A 24 25.26 5.19 14.52
CA ILE A 24 23.84 5.51 14.60
C ILE A 24 23.59 6.85 15.30
N ARG A 25 24.36 7.17 16.36
CA ARG A 25 24.10 8.30 17.25
C ARG A 25 24.90 9.55 16.91
N GLU A 26 26.18 9.35 16.54
CA GLU A 26 27.15 10.44 16.44
C GLU A 26 27.41 10.89 15.00
N THR A 27 26.92 10.17 13.99
CA THR A 27 27.15 10.54 12.60
C THR A 27 25.90 11.10 11.93
N ASP A 28 26.10 12.01 10.96
CA ASP A 28 25.02 12.56 10.16
C ASP A 28 24.32 11.47 9.34
N GLU A 29 23.01 11.60 9.18
CA GLU A 29 22.23 10.66 8.37
C GLU A 29 22.63 10.70 6.90
N PHE A 30 22.92 11.90 6.39
CA PHE A 30 23.35 12.15 5.01
C PHE A 30 24.51 13.11 4.99
N THR A 31 25.49 12.87 4.14
CA THR A 31 26.65 13.76 3.92
C THR A 31 26.64 14.22 2.48
N TYR A 32 26.69 15.54 2.29
CA TYR A 32 26.68 16.19 0.97
C TYR A 32 28.02 16.85 0.70
N ASN A 33 28.41 16.91 -0.57
CA ASN A 33 29.59 17.68 -0.99
C ASN A 33 29.24 19.18 -1.12
N SER A 34 30.24 20.00 -1.44
CA SER A 34 30.09 21.47 -1.65
C SER A 34 29.13 21.83 -2.79
N LYS A 35 28.78 20.88 -3.66
CA LYS A 35 27.85 21.06 -4.77
C LYS A 35 26.42 20.53 -4.43
N GLY A 36 26.16 20.16 -3.17
CA GLY A 36 24.85 19.63 -2.75
C GLY A 36 24.53 18.20 -3.21
N VAL A 37 25.54 17.46 -3.71
CA VAL A 37 25.36 16.08 -4.13
C VAL A 37 25.59 15.16 -2.94
N LEU A 38 24.70 14.19 -2.72
CA LEU A 38 24.83 13.18 -1.68
C LEU A 38 26.05 12.28 -1.98
N VAL A 39 27.04 12.29 -1.10
CA VAL A 39 28.27 11.49 -1.24
C VAL A 39 28.32 10.29 -0.31
N ASP A 40 27.62 10.36 0.84
CA ASP A 40 27.62 9.29 1.83
C ASP A 40 26.36 9.33 2.69
N SER A 41 26.04 8.21 3.33
CA SER A 41 24.91 8.08 4.25
C SER A 41 25.22 7.16 5.41
N ARG A 42 24.58 7.42 6.56
CA ARG A 42 24.66 6.54 7.74
C ARG A 42 24.40 5.08 7.39
N LYS A 43 23.38 4.83 6.54
CA LYS A 43 23.06 3.49 6.06
C LYS A 43 24.25 2.85 5.34
N LYS A 44 24.88 3.58 4.43
CA LYS A 44 26.04 3.08 3.67
C LYS A 44 27.20 2.76 4.60
N ARG A 45 27.54 3.65 5.52
CA ARG A 45 28.61 3.44 6.50
C ARG A 45 28.36 2.20 7.36
N LEU A 46 27.12 1.98 7.82
CA LEU A 46 26.74 0.78 8.55
C LEU A 46 26.81 -0.49 7.69
N MET A 47 26.48 -0.38 6.39
CA MET A 47 26.59 -1.50 5.46
C MET A 47 28.05 -1.88 5.18
N ASP A 48 28.94 -0.89 5.14
CA ASP A 48 30.38 -1.11 4.86
C ASP A 48 31.15 -1.50 6.12
N LEU A 49 30.58 -1.29 7.30
CA LEU A 49 31.23 -1.60 8.59
C LEU A 49 31.56 -3.09 8.70
N ASN A 50 32.84 -3.40 9.01
CA ASN A 50 33.36 -4.76 9.16
C ASN A 50 33.04 -5.68 7.96
N TYR A 51 33.24 -5.15 6.74
CA TYR A 51 32.96 -5.88 5.49
C TYR A 51 31.54 -6.40 5.38
N GLY A 52 30.57 -5.63 5.88
CA GLY A 52 29.15 -5.97 5.84
C GLY A 52 28.67 -7.00 6.86
N ARG A 53 29.55 -7.59 7.66
CA ARG A 53 29.18 -8.62 8.65
C ARG A 53 28.22 -8.06 9.71
N THR A 54 28.50 -6.87 10.19
CA THR A 54 27.70 -6.16 11.19
C THR A 54 26.29 -5.85 10.65
N TRP A 55 26.22 -5.39 9.41
CA TRP A 55 24.95 -5.12 8.74
C TRP A 55 24.11 -6.37 8.54
N ASN A 56 24.73 -7.47 8.10
CA ASN A 56 24.06 -8.75 7.92
C ASN A 56 23.53 -9.33 9.25
N TYR A 57 24.27 -9.14 10.34
CA TYR A 57 23.80 -9.50 11.68
C TYR A 57 22.55 -8.70 12.05
N MET A 58 22.58 -7.37 11.89
CA MET A 58 21.44 -6.50 12.17
C MET A 58 20.23 -6.84 11.30
N LEU A 59 20.42 -7.16 10.02
CA LEU A 59 19.34 -7.55 9.11
C LEU A 59 18.61 -8.80 9.59
N ARG A 60 19.33 -9.76 10.13
CA ARG A 60 18.77 -11.02 10.59
C ARG A 60 18.12 -10.91 11.98
N GLU A 61 18.79 -10.25 12.92
CA GLU A 61 18.37 -10.27 14.32
C GLU A 61 17.45 -9.10 14.71
N PHE A 62 17.67 -7.91 14.15
CA PHE A 62 16.98 -6.70 14.62
C PHE A 62 15.97 -6.15 13.61
N PHE A 63 16.27 -6.22 12.33
CA PHE A 63 15.37 -5.65 11.32
C PHE A 63 13.99 -6.30 11.28
N PRO A 64 13.78 -7.58 11.54
CA PRO A 64 12.43 -8.15 11.65
C PRO A 64 11.59 -7.48 12.74
N ALA A 65 12.20 -7.10 13.86
CA ALA A 65 11.52 -6.41 14.97
C ALA A 65 11.35 -4.89 14.73
N VAL A 66 12.21 -4.28 13.89
CA VAL A 66 12.19 -2.85 13.56
C VAL A 66 11.34 -2.57 12.32
N ARG A 67 11.21 -3.52 11.42
CA ARG A 67 10.34 -3.47 10.24
C ARG A 67 8.88 -3.66 10.63
N ASN A 68 8.34 -2.71 11.36
CA ASN A 68 6.92 -2.56 11.39
C ASN A 68 6.53 -1.85 10.09
N ALA A 69 6.17 -2.62 9.09
CA ALA A 69 5.51 -2.10 7.91
C ALA A 69 4.13 -1.60 8.35
N SER A 70 4.04 -0.32 8.67
CA SER A 70 2.77 0.33 8.98
C SER A 70 2.12 0.74 7.67
N LEU A 71 1.03 0.07 7.31
CA LEU A 71 0.15 0.53 6.26
C LEU A 71 -0.54 1.81 6.76
N ILE A 72 -0.21 2.95 6.17
CA ILE A 72 -0.87 4.22 6.49
C ILE A 72 -2.02 4.41 5.51
N SER A 73 -3.24 4.13 5.94
CA SER A 73 -4.45 4.53 5.21
C SER A 73 -4.92 5.88 5.74
N VAL A 74 -4.81 6.93 4.93
CA VAL A 74 -5.31 8.27 5.27
C VAL A 74 -6.74 8.40 4.74
N TYR A 75 -7.71 8.57 5.62
CA TYR A 75 -9.08 8.87 5.27
C TYR A 75 -9.31 10.38 5.33
N ILE A 76 -9.76 10.97 4.25
CA ILE A 76 -10.23 12.36 4.23
C ILE A 76 -11.72 12.32 4.53
N GLU A 77 -12.10 12.66 5.75
CA GLU A 77 -13.49 12.84 6.15
C GLU A 77 -13.92 14.26 5.79
N GLN A 78 -14.75 14.40 4.75
CA GLN A 78 -15.38 15.70 4.47
C GLN A 78 -16.45 15.93 5.54
N LYS A 79 -16.24 16.89 6.44
CA LYS A 79 -17.30 17.39 7.31
C LYS A 79 -18.40 18.01 6.45
N PRO A 80 -19.65 17.60 6.63
CA PRO A 80 -20.75 18.28 5.95
C PRO A 80 -20.81 19.75 6.43
N THR A 81 -20.81 20.66 5.50
CA THR A 81 -21.09 22.07 5.78
C THR A 81 -22.52 22.16 6.27
N VAL A 82 -22.69 22.54 7.53
CA VAL A 82 -24.00 22.83 8.10
C VAL A 82 -24.49 24.11 7.43
N VAL A 83 -25.47 23.99 6.55
CA VAL A 83 -26.22 25.15 6.07
C VAL A 83 -27.19 25.49 7.20
N ASP A 84 -26.91 26.58 7.87
CA ASP A 84 -27.77 27.18 8.90
C ASP A 84 -29.05 27.71 8.23
N ASN A 85 -30.12 26.92 8.29
CA ASN A 85 -31.43 27.39 7.90
C ASN A 85 -32.00 28.23 9.06
N GLN A 86 -31.92 29.53 8.92
CA GLN A 86 -32.54 30.50 9.76
C GLN A 86 -34.02 30.17 9.99
N LYS A 87 -34.39 30.11 11.24
CA LYS A 87 -35.75 30.07 11.75
C LYS A 87 -36.65 31.12 11.06
N ALA A 88 -37.66 30.65 10.39
CA ALA A 88 -38.86 31.48 10.13
C ALA A 88 -39.80 31.28 11.33
N GLU A 89 -40.01 32.36 12.01
CA GLU A 89 -40.98 32.50 13.09
C GLU A 89 -42.40 32.46 12.50
N VAL A 90 -43.19 31.44 12.83
CA VAL A 90 -44.60 31.38 12.49
C VAL A 90 -45.40 31.62 13.72
N ILE A 91 -46.13 32.73 13.69
CA ILE A 91 -47.11 33.15 14.69
C ILE A 91 -48.32 32.18 14.64
N VAL A 92 -48.67 31.58 15.76
CA VAL A 92 -49.79 30.68 15.94
C VAL A 92 -50.97 31.48 16.49
N PRO A 93 -52.19 31.38 15.92
CA PRO A 93 -53.42 31.64 16.65
C PRO A 93 -53.92 30.30 17.26
N GLU A 94 -54.26 30.43 18.52
CA GLU A 94 -54.85 29.44 19.42
C GLU A 94 -56.31 29.17 19.01
N GLU A 95 -56.66 27.91 18.71
CA GLU A 95 -57.96 27.36 19.13
C GLU A 95 -57.91 25.82 19.16
N ALA A 96 -58.52 25.31 20.19
CA ALA A 96 -58.46 23.95 20.71
C ALA A 96 -59.21 22.92 19.88
N VAL A 97 -58.62 21.75 19.70
CA VAL A 97 -59.35 20.44 19.68
C VAL A 97 -58.43 19.34 20.23
N THR A 98 -58.88 18.74 21.30
CA THR A 98 -58.33 17.54 21.95
C THR A 98 -58.34 16.37 20.96
N GLN A 99 -57.16 15.90 20.51
CA GLN A 99 -56.95 14.55 19.96
C GLN A 99 -55.69 13.98 20.62
N GLU A 100 -55.79 12.74 21.08
CA GLU A 100 -54.71 11.93 21.63
C GLU A 100 -53.46 11.99 20.75
N PRO A 101 -52.25 12.10 21.31
CA PRO A 101 -51.04 12.11 20.47
C PRO A 101 -50.84 10.73 19.90
N GLN A 102 -51.11 10.56 18.60
CA GLN A 102 -50.45 9.51 17.80
C GLN A 102 -48.98 9.83 17.86
N VAL A 103 -48.22 8.93 18.48
CA VAL A 103 -46.76 8.93 18.42
C VAL A 103 -46.40 8.70 16.96
N GLU A 104 -46.21 9.78 16.20
CA GLU A 104 -45.58 9.70 14.90
C GLU A 104 -44.17 9.13 15.11
N GLU A 105 -43.99 7.90 14.61
CA GLU A 105 -42.68 7.29 14.52
C GLU A 105 -41.78 8.28 13.75
N PRO A 106 -40.67 8.74 14.32
CA PRO A 106 -39.85 9.76 13.66
C PRO A 106 -39.45 9.27 12.27
N ALA A 107 -39.81 10.06 11.26
CA ALA A 107 -39.44 9.79 9.88
C ALA A 107 -37.94 9.44 9.83
N PRO A 108 -37.53 8.36 9.15
CA PRO A 108 -36.13 7.96 9.10
C PRO A 108 -35.29 9.13 8.60
N GLU A 109 -34.39 9.62 9.45
CA GLU A 109 -33.44 10.68 9.09
C GLU A 109 -32.78 10.29 7.75
N PRO A 110 -32.66 11.23 6.79
CA PRO A 110 -32.02 10.93 5.53
C PRO A 110 -30.59 10.47 5.80
N GLU A 111 -30.33 9.19 5.55
CA GLU A 111 -29.02 8.58 5.78
C GLU A 111 -27.95 9.36 5.00
N ARG A 112 -27.14 10.12 5.73
CA ARG A 112 -26.01 10.88 5.16
C ARG A 112 -25.08 9.88 4.51
N ARG A 113 -24.99 9.93 3.18
CA ARG A 113 -24.05 9.11 2.40
C ARG A 113 -22.66 9.70 2.56
N ASN A 114 -21.94 9.26 3.57
CA ASN A 114 -20.54 9.62 3.70
C ASN A 114 -19.74 8.82 2.67
N ALA A 115 -19.17 9.51 1.70
CA ALA A 115 -18.19 8.93 0.80
C ALA A 115 -16.86 8.77 1.55
N TYR A 116 -16.29 7.58 1.53
CA TYR A 116 -14.98 7.30 2.13
C TYR A 116 -13.96 7.04 1.04
N LEU A 117 -12.80 7.68 1.14
CA LEU A 117 -11.63 7.44 0.33
C LEU A 117 -10.53 6.85 1.20
N ALA A 118 -9.95 5.74 0.81
CA ALA A 118 -8.78 5.14 1.42
C ALA A 118 -7.62 5.14 0.42
N ILE A 119 -6.43 5.51 0.91
CA ILE A 119 -5.16 5.32 0.20
C ILE A 119 -4.52 4.04 0.76
N LYS A 120 -4.00 3.19 -0.11
CA LYS A 120 -3.49 1.86 0.23
C LYS A 120 -2.10 1.64 -0.36
N THR A 121 -1.34 0.75 0.27
CA THR A 121 -0.18 0.10 -0.32
C THR A 121 -0.30 -1.40 -0.11
N ASN A 122 0.27 -2.20 -1.00
CA ASN A 122 0.34 -3.64 -0.86
C ASN A 122 1.69 -4.02 -0.24
N MET A 123 1.64 -4.46 1.01
CA MET A 123 2.85 -4.81 1.78
C MET A 123 3.65 -5.95 1.17
N LEU A 124 3.01 -6.88 0.45
CA LEU A 124 3.71 -7.96 -0.24
C LEU A 124 4.54 -7.41 -1.41
N TYR A 125 3.99 -6.48 -2.18
CA TYR A 125 4.73 -5.81 -3.24
C TYR A 125 5.87 -4.97 -2.68
N ASP A 126 5.64 -4.25 -1.57
CA ASP A 126 6.69 -3.47 -0.89
C ASP A 126 7.82 -4.39 -0.39
N ALA A 127 7.50 -5.58 0.14
CA ALA A 127 8.48 -6.58 0.55
C ALA A 127 9.29 -7.16 -0.63
N LEU A 128 8.68 -7.22 -1.81
CA LEU A 128 9.34 -7.63 -3.07
C LEU A 128 10.05 -6.46 -3.77
N ALA A 129 10.21 -5.32 -3.11
CA ALA A 129 10.78 -4.10 -3.67
C ALA A 129 10.02 -3.58 -4.92
N VAL A 130 8.71 -3.75 -4.94
CA VAL A 130 7.80 -3.19 -5.95
C VAL A 130 6.98 -2.07 -5.32
N PRO A 131 7.42 -0.81 -5.39
CA PRO A 131 6.64 0.34 -4.95
C PRO A 131 5.26 0.35 -5.59
N ASN A 132 4.25 0.60 -4.78
CA ASN A 132 2.87 0.59 -5.24
C ASN A 132 2.02 1.57 -4.45
N ILE A 133 0.94 2.00 -5.06
CA ILE A 133 -0.06 2.86 -4.45
C ILE A 133 -1.44 2.47 -4.96
N GLY A 134 -2.41 2.45 -4.08
CA GLY A 134 -3.80 2.20 -4.41
C GLY A 134 -4.72 3.23 -3.78
N MET A 135 -5.88 3.36 -4.36
CA MET A 135 -7.00 4.15 -3.83
C MET A 135 -8.26 3.32 -3.85
N GLU A 136 -9.05 3.42 -2.78
CA GLU A 136 -10.34 2.76 -2.72
C GLU A 136 -11.42 3.74 -2.29
N PHE A 137 -12.48 3.78 -3.07
CA PHE A 137 -13.60 4.68 -2.89
C PHE A 137 -14.87 3.89 -2.54
N SER A 138 -15.55 4.26 -1.45
CA SER A 138 -16.80 3.61 -1.09
C SER A 138 -17.96 4.13 -1.94
N LEU A 139 -18.69 3.20 -2.56
CA LEU A 139 -19.92 3.45 -3.32
C LEU A 139 -21.14 3.19 -2.43
N GLY A 140 -21.30 4.02 -1.39
CA GLY A 140 -22.36 3.85 -0.38
C GLY A 140 -21.95 2.88 0.74
N LYS A 141 -22.91 2.14 1.31
CA LYS A 141 -22.68 1.36 2.54
C LYS A 141 -21.91 0.07 2.36
N ARG A 142 -22.01 -0.57 1.20
CA ARG A 142 -21.55 -1.96 1.02
C ARG A 142 -20.74 -2.22 -0.23
N TRP A 143 -20.52 -1.25 -1.07
CA TRP A 143 -19.75 -1.39 -2.28
C TRP A 143 -18.57 -0.44 -2.28
N SER A 144 -17.48 -0.86 -2.89
CA SER A 144 -16.34 0.01 -3.16
C SER A 144 -15.72 -0.35 -4.50
N ILE A 145 -15.07 0.65 -5.08
CA ILE A 145 -14.19 0.49 -6.24
C ILE A 145 -12.79 0.86 -5.78
N ALA A 146 -11.82 0.03 -6.13
CA ALA A 146 -10.41 0.30 -5.88
C ALA A 146 -9.64 0.33 -7.20
N ALA A 147 -8.60 1.14 -7.23
CA ALA A 147 -7.60 1.16 -8.29
C ALA A 147 -6.23 1.16 -7.66
N ASP A 148 -5.31 0.42 -8.25
CA ASP A 148 -3.92 0.32 -7.81
C ASP A 148 -2.97 0.47 -8.99
N TRP A 149 -1.78 0.97 -8.65
CA TRP A 149 -0.67 1.12 -9.58
C TRP A 149 0.61 0.63 -8.92
N MET A 150 1.43 -0.11 -9.66
CA MET A 150 2.74 -0.58 -9.23
C MET A 150 3.80 -0.24 -10.27
N TYR A 151 5.00 0.07 -9.77
CA TYR A 151 6.13 0.39 -10.62
C TYR A 151 7.44 0.01 -9.94
N ALA A 152 8.20 -0.89 -10.52
CA ALA A 152 9.57 -1.20 -10.18
C ALA A 152 10.42 -1.26 -11.44
N TRP A 153 11.57 -0.62 -11.39
CA TRP A 153 12.49 -0.61 -12.53
C TRP A 153 13.92 -0.69 -12.03
N TRP A 154 14.23 -1.82 -11.41
CA TRP A 154 15.55 -2.07 -10.86
C TRP A 154 16.38 -2.86 -11.86
N ASN A 155 17.60 -2.39 -12.12
CA ASN A 155 18.51 -3.06 -13.03
C ASN A 155 19.94 -2.96 -12.51
N ASN A 156 20.67 -4.07 -12.67
CA ASN A 156 22.10 -4.13 -12.51
C ASN A 156 22.68 -4.80 -13.76
N ASN A 157 23.05 -3.99 -14.73
CA ASN A 157 23.54 -4.44 -16.03
C ASN A 157 24.86 -5.24 -15.92
N HIS A 158 25.67 -5.01 -14.86
CA HIS A 158 26.93 -5.71 -14.64
C HIS A 158 26.76 -7.18 -14.25
N HIS A 159 25.61 -7.51 -13.63
CA HIS A 159 25.31 -8.86 -13.15
C HIS A 159 24.10 -9.45 -13.85
N HIS A 160 23.60 -8.82 -14.90
CA HIS A 160 22.38 -9.24 -15.62
C HIS A 160 21.21 -9.51 -14.65
N ASN A 161 20.99 -8.58 -13.71
CA ASN A 161 19.88 -8.64 -12.77
C ASN A 161 18.87 -7.57 -13.11
N TYR A 162 17.70 -8.00 -13.58
CA TYR A 162 16.57 -7.14 -13.89
C TYR A 162 15.38 -7.53 -13.01
N TRP A 163 14.84 -6.56 -12.33
CA TRP A 163 13.63 -6.67 -11.54
C TRP A 163 12.71 -5.53 -11.91
N ARG A 164 11.97 -5.73 -12.98
CA ARG A 164 11.17 -4.71 -13.62
C ARG A 164 9.73 -5.18 -13.71
N ILE A 165 8.81 -4.38 -13.22
CA ILE A 165 7.37 -4.59 -13.35
C ILE A 165 6.68 -3.25 -13.28
N TYR A 166 5.72 -3.03 -14.15
CA TYR A 166 4.79 -1.94 -14.01
C TYR A 166 3.40 -2.35 -14.49
N GLY A 167 2.40 -1.78 -13.85
CA GLY A 167 1.03 -2.08 -14.19
C GLY A 167 0.08 -1.52 -13.16
N GLY A 168 -1.17 -1.90 -13.29
CA GLY A 168 -2.19 -1.50 -12.36
C GLY A 168 -3.39 -2.40 -12.44
N GLY A 169 -4.29 -2.20 -11.48
CA GLY A 169 -5.49 -2.99 -11.37
C GLY A 169 -6.70 -2.18 -10.96
N ILE A 170 -7.85 -2.80 -11.12
CA ILE A 170 -9.12 -2.31 -10.60
C ILE A 170 -9.82 -3.45 -9.88
N SER A 171 -10.51 -3.11 -8.78
CA SER A 171 -11.32 -4.07 -8.02
C SER A 171 -12.68 -3.48 -7.73
N LEU A 172 -13.71 -4.30 -7.87
CA LEU A 172 -15.05 -3.99 -7.39
C LEU A 172 -15.34 -4.92 -6.22
N ARG A 173 -15.62 -4.37 -5.04
CA ARG A 173 -15.77 -5.11 -3.79
C ARG A 173 -17.14 -4.89 -3.18
N LYS A 174 -17.70 -5.96 -2.63
CA LYS A 174 -18.92 -5.95 -1.81
C LYS A 174 -18.57 -6.30 -0.38
N TRP A 175 -18.91 -5.42 0.53
CA TRP A 175 -18.63 -5.52 1.96
C TRP A 175 -19.79 -6.13 2.73
N PHE A 176 -19.50 -7.00 3.71
CA PHE A 176 -20.51 -7.66 4.52
C PHE A 176 -20.04 -7.90 5.96
N GLY A 177 -20.97 -8.34 6.81
CA GLY A 177 -20.72 -8.53 8.23
C GLY A 177 -21.10 -7.32 9.09
N LYS A 178 -20.85 -7.43 10.40
CA LYS A 178 -21.23 -6.41 11.37
C LYS A 178 -20.38 -5.14 11.24
N ALA A 179 -19.07 -5.26 10.99
CA ALA A 179 -18.14 -4.16 10.88
C ALA A 179 -18.49 -3.21 9.72
N SER A 180 -18.85 -3.75 8.55
CA SER A 180 -19.23 -2.96 7.37
C SER A 180 -20.54 -2.18 7.53
N LYS A 181 -21.39 -2.56 8.51
CA LYS A 181 -22.59 -1.79 8.86
C LYS A 181 -22.28 -0.55 9.68
N VAL A 182 -21.21 -0.62 10.47
CA VAL A 182 -20.78 0.47 11.36
C VAL A 182 -19.95 1.49 10.57
N LYS A 183 -18.99 1.03 9.78
CA LYS A 183 -18.10 1.89 9.00
C LYS A 183 -17.78 1.25 7.65
N PRO A 184 -17.81 2.03 6.54
CA PRO A 184 -17.39 1.54 5.23
C PRO A 184 -15.93 1.06 5.22
N LEU A 185 -15.60 0.17 4.28
CA LEU A 185 -14.27 -0.37 4.06
C LEU A 185 -13.70 -1.14 5.28
N GLN A 186 -14.58 -1.78 6.06
CA GLN A 186 -14.20 -2.61 7.21
C GLN A 186 -14.95 -3.94 7.21
N GLY A 187 -14.28 -4.98 7.70
CA GLY A 187 -14.84 -6.33 7.80
C GLY A 187 -14.58 -7.17 6.55
N HIS A 188 -15.44 -8.13 6.32
CA HIS A 188 -15.31 -9.05 5.20
C HIS A 188 -15.71 -8.40 3.89
N HIS A 189 -15.01 -8.74 2.81
CA HIS A 189 -15.38 -8.35 1.46
C HIS A 189 -15.17 -9.50 0.47
N LEU A 190 -15.98 -9.50 -0.57
CA LEU A 190 -15.82 -10.28 -1.78
C LEU A 190 -15.74 -9.33 -2.95
N GLY A 191 -14.92 -9.64 -3.92
CA GLY A 191 -14.71 -8.77 -5.07
C GLY A 191 -14.34 -9.50 -6.34
N ILE A 192 -14.31 -8.73 -7.41
CA ILE A 192 -13.69 -9.09 -8.68
C ILE A 192 -12.51 -8.14 -8.86
N ASN A 193 -11.38 -8.71 -9.24
CA ASN A 193 -10.15 -7.98 -9.52
C ASN A 193 -9.73 -8.21 -10.97
N ALA A 194 -9.29 -7.15 -11.62
CA ALA A 194 -8.69 -7.21 -12.95
C ALA A 194 -7.42 -6.37 -12.96
N GLN A 195 -6.33 -6.94 -13.45
CA GLN A 195 -5.01 -6.31 -13.52
C GLN A 195 -4.43 -6.42 -14.92
N ALA A 196 -3.67 -5.40 -15.31
CA ALA A 196 -2.87 -5.40 -16.52
C ALA A 196 -1.45 -4.94 -16.16
N PHE A 197 -0.45 -5.69 -16.56
CA PHE A 197 0.94 -5.42 -16.19
C PHE A 197 1.91 -5.96 -17.21
N THR A 198 3.12 -5.42 -17.21
CA THR A 198 4.27 -5.96 -17.94
C THR A 198 5.42 -6.15 -16.98
N TYR A 199 6.30 -7.08 -17.28
CA TYR A 199 7.45 -7.42 -16.42
C TYR A 199 8.66 -7.85 -17.24
N ASP A 200 9.81 -7.76 -16.60
CA ASP A 200 11.09 -8.24 -17.10
C ASP A 200 11.93 -8.65 -15.88
N PHE A 201 12.04 -9.96 -15.69
CA PHE A 201 12.73 -10.54 -14.55
C PHE A 201 13.90 -11.38 -15.00
N GLU A 202 15.09 -11.04 -14.53
CA GLU A 202 16.32 -11.78 -14.75
C GLU A 202 17.18 -11.74 -13.48
N LEU A 203 17.71 -12.87 -13.09
CA LEU A 203 18.56 -13.00 -11.92
C LEU A 203 19.85 -13.73 -12.28
N GLY A 204 20.71 -13.06 -13.06
CA GLY A 204 22.04 -13.55 -13.43
C GLY A 204 22.05 -14.77 -14.35
N GLY A 205 21.20 -14.79 -15.37
CA GLY A 205 21.11 -15.91 -16.30
C GLY A 205 19.86 -15.82 -17.15
N LYS A 206 18.96 -16.78 -17.00
CA LYS A 206 17.72 -16.84 -17.76
C LYS A 206 16.75 -15.74 -17.31
N GLY A 207 16.26 -14.97 -18.28
CA GLY A 207 15.30 -13.91 -18.06
C GLY A 207 13.92 -14.24 -18.64
N TYR A 208 12.89 -13.62 -18.04
CA TYR A 208 11.49 -13.75 -18.44
C TYR A 208 10.88 -12.37 -18.61
N MET A 209 10.41 -12.07 -19.81
CA MET A 209 9.81 -10.79 -20.16
C MET A 209 8.38 -10.96 -20.66
N ALA A 210 7.47 -10.12 -20.19
CA ALA A 210 6.10 -10.11 -20.68
C ALA A 210 6.03 -9.57 -22.11
N GLY A 211 5.24 -10.25 -22.93
CA GLY A 211 4.87 -9.80 -24.25
C GLY A 211 5.88 -10.05 -25.36
N ILE A 212 5.73 -9.35 -26.46
CA ILE A 212 6.56 -9.47 -27.66
C ILE A 212 7.51 -8.28 -27.73
N PRO A 213 8.82 -8.47 -27.76
CA PRO A 213 9.76 -7.37 -27.96
C PRO A 213 9.44 -6.59 -29.25
N GLY A 214 9.36 -5.26 -29.14
CA GLY A 214 8.98 -4.42 -30.28
C GLY A 214 7.49 -4.39 -30.63
N GLY A 215 6.66 -5.22 -30.00
CA GLY A 215 5.21 -5.27 -30.21
C GLY A 215 4.47 -4.02 -29.73
N LYS A 216 3.18 -3.93 -30.05
CA LYS A 216 2.26 -2.89 -29.56
C LYS A 216 1.98 -3.07 -28.06
N LEU A 217 1.37 -2.10 -27.42
CA LEU A 217 1.08 -2.13 -25.99
C LEU A 217 0.35 -3.41 -25.55
N LEU A 218 -0.65 -3.83 -26.29
CA LEU A 218 -1.42 -5.05 -25.99
C LEU A 218 -0.61 -6.34 -26.17
N ASP A 219 0.38 -6.33 -27.05
CA ASP A 219 1.28 -7.47 -27.26
C ASP A 219 2.29 -7.63 -26.13
N ARG A 220 2.52 -6.56 -25.34
CA ARG A 220 3.47 -6.52 -24.22
C ARG A 220 2.80 -6.68 -22.85
N THR A 221 1.50 -6.72 -22.81
CA THR A 221 0.74 -6.70 -21.57
C THR A 221 0.28 -8.10 -21.20
N SER A 222 0.58 -8.50 -19.98
CA SER A 222 -0.08 -9.62 -19.30
C SER A 222 -1.29 -9.10 -18.54
N TYR A 223 -2.28 -9.94 -18.37
CA TYR A 223 -3.49 -9.59 -17.64
C TYR A 223 -3.89 -10.70 -16.66
N ALA A 224 -4.52 -10.31 -15.58
CA ALA A 224 -5.08 -11.23 -14.61
C ALA A 224 -6.50 -10.79 -14.26
N VAL A 225 -7.40 -11.75 -14.13
CA VAL A 225 -8.78 -11.53 -13.67
C VAL A 225 -9.12 -12.60 -12.66
N GLY A 226 -9.69 -12.21 -11.52
CA GLY A 226 -9.98 -13.17 -10.47
C GLY A 226 -11.08 -12.72 -9.52
N ALA A 227 -11.50 -13.66 -8.69
CA ALA A 227 -12.35 -13.42 -7.52
C ALA A 227 -11.46 -13.15 -6.32
N GLU A 228 -11.83 -12.15 -5.55
CA GLU A 228 -11.13 -11.70 -4.35
C GLU A 228 -12.00 -11.98 -3.11
N TYR A 229 -11.37 -12.48 -2.06
CA TYR A 229 -11.96 -12.51 -0.72
C TYR A 229 -10.97 -11.92 0.27
N GLY A 230 -11.46 -11.11 1.19
CA GLY A 230 -10.61 -10.52 2.20
C GLY A 230 -11.35 -10.08 3.46
N TYR A 231 -10.53 -9.64 4.42
CA TYR A 231 -10.96 -9.10 5.69
C TYR A 231 -10.13 -7.87 6.04
N SER A 232 -10.80 -6.72 6.15
CA SER A 232 -10.18 -5.47 6.56
C SER A 232 -10.37 -5.25 8.07
N LEU A 233 -9.25 -5.34 8.80
CA LEU A 233 -9.16 -5.19 10.25
C LEU A 233 -8.86 -3.73 10.60
N PRO A 234 -9.75 -3.02 11.32
CA PRO A 234 -9.43 -1.69 11.82
C PRO A 234 -8.43 -1.80 13.00
N ILE A 235 -7.27 -1.16 12.88
CA ILE A 235 -6.25 -1.10 13.93
C ILE A 235 -6.17 0.28 14.61
N ALA A 236 -6.69 1.32 13.94
CA ALA A 236 -6.82 2.65 14.50
C ALA A 236 -8.02 3.40 13.87
N LYS A 237 -8.33 4.60 14.38
CA LYS A 237 -9.47 5.41 13.89
C LYS A 237 -9.45 5.62 12.36
N ARG A 238 -8.27 5.69 11.74
CA ARG A 238 -8.07 5.96 10.31
C ARG A 238 -7.13 4.96 9.62
N LEU A 239 -6.88 3.81 10.24
CA LEU A 239 -5.95 2.82 9.75
C LEU A 239 -6.57 1.43 9.82
N ASN A 240 -6.54 0.74 8.68
CA ASN A 240 -6.94 -0.66 8.56
C ASN A 240 -5.79 -1.48 7.97
N ILE A 241 -5.72 -2.76 8.34
CA ILE A 241 -4.96 -3.77 7.61
C ILE A 241 -5.95 -4.63 6.85
N ASP A 242 -5.75 -4.79 5.55
CA ASP A 242 -6.58 -5.60 4.68
C ASP A 242 -5.84 -6.88 4.29
N PHE A 243 -6.38 -8.02 4.67
CA PHE A 243 -5.90 -9.34 4.28
C PHE A 243 -6.79 -9.86 3.17
N SER A 244 -6.23 -10.00 1.97
CA SER A 244 -6.99 -10.48 0.82
C SER A 244 -6.26 -11.56 0.04
N VAL A 245 -7.03 -12.45 -0.56
CA VAL A 245 -6.57 -13.49 -1.46
C VAL A 245 -7.37 -13.38 -2.75
N VAL A 246 -6.68 -13.43 -3.87
CA VAL A 246 -7.27 -13.44 -5.21
C VAL A 246 -7.00 -14.80 -5.85
N ALA A 247 -8.03 -15.43 -6.37
CA ALA A 247 -7.94 -16.63 -7.19
C ALA A 247 -8.56 -16.36 -8.57
N GLY A 248 -7.84 -16.70 -9.63
CA GLY A 248 -8.31 -16.35 -10.97
C GLY A 248 -7.43 -16.88 -12.08
N TYR A 249 -7.61 -16.29 -13.24
CA TYR A 249 -6.87 -16.61 -14.47
C TYR A 249 -5.88 -15.49 -14.78
N MET A 250 -4.66 -15.89 -15.16
CA MET A 250 -3.65 -15.00 -15.70
C MET A 250 -3.33 -15.41 -17.14
N GLY A 251 -3.34 -14.45 -18.03
CA GLY A 251 -3.01 -14.63 -19.44
C GLY A 251 -2.00 -13.61 -19.94
N GLY A 252 -1.49 -13.86 -21.12
CA GLY A 252 -0.48 -13.04 -21.77
C GLY A 252 0.55 -13.92 -22.48
N ARG A 253 1.38 -13.30 -23.28
CA ARG A 253 2.53 -13.95 -23.88
C ARG A 253 3.76 -13.58 -23.07
N TYR A 254 4.75 -14.45 -23.01
CA TYR A 254 6.05 -14.15 -22.40
C TYR A 254 7.16 -14.71 -23.29
N TYR A 255 8.33 -14.11 -23.16
CA TYR A 255 9.56 -14.57 -23.74
C TYR A 255 10.54 -14.96 -22.65
N GLU A 256 11.21 -16.02 -22.91
CA GLU A 256 12.36 -16.47 -22.17
C GLU A 256 13.61 -16.09 -22.98
N TYR A 257 14.59 -15.49 -22.34
CA TYR A 257 15.81 -15.04 -22.99
C TYR A 257 17.04 -15.34 -22.13
N GLU A 258 18.18 -15.47 -22.77
CA GLU A 258 19.47 -15.60 -22.12
C GLU A 258 20.39 -14.49 -22.63
N PRO A 259 21.07 -13.72 -21.77
CA PRO A 259 22.06 -12.76 -22.20
C PRO A 259 23.33 -13.50 -22.66
N LEU A 260 23.75 -13.30 -23.89
CA LEU A 260 25.02 -13.76 -24.42
C LEU A 260 25.87 -12.57 -24.80
N ASP A 261 26.99 -12.33 -24.08
CA ASP A 261 28.01 -11.31 -24.37
C ASP A 261 27.42 -9.91 -24.74
N GLY A 262 26.40 -9.46 -24.02
CA GLY A 262 25.74 -8.18 -24.29
C GLY A 262 24.68 -8.20 -25.40
N HIS A 263 24.40 -9.35 -25.99
CA HIS A 263 23.33 -9.57 -26.95
C HIS A 263 22.24 -10.46 -26.34
N TYR A 264 20.98 -10.14 -26.62
CA TYR A 264 19.84 -10.99 -26.24
C TYR A 264 19.56 -11.98 -27.36
N VAL A 265 19.51 -13.25 -27.02
CA VAL A 265 19.04 -14.32 -27.92
C VAL A 265 17.61 -14.67 -27.52
N TRP A 266 16.71 -14.57 -28.49
CA TRP A 266 15.27 -14.79 -28.35
C TRP A 266 14.87 -16.22 -28.70
#